data_243b89ed4bc682389f2922f9b00af436
#
_entry.id   243b89ed4bc682389f2922f9b00af436
#
_cell.length_a   1.000
_cell.length_b   1.000
_cell.length_c   1.000
_cell.angle_alpha   90.00
_cell.angle_beta   90.00
_cell.angle_gamma   90.00
#
_symmetry.space_group_name_H-M   'P 1'
#
loop_
_entity.id
_entity.type
_entity.pdbx_description
1 polymer ?
#
loop_
_entity_poly.entity_id
_entity_poly.type
_entity_poly.pdbx_seq_one_letter_code
_entity_poly.pdbx_strand_id
1 'polypeptide(L)'
;YKYLMSYTELSKTITVLLDKKEKKENGIYFTSQEIIRRMLKMLGRRRFKRILEPCYGSGEFIRVLNKKYKKSKIEGIEMNEKMCELCEKNNAINKGNVDLKRGDYLKTDLEGGYDLIIGNPPFYVMRKGDVDKEYMKHIEGRPNIFILFILKSLKLLKKGGILSFVLPSSFKNCLYYDKLRELIEKTCEIIGIEDNEGAKWLETTQRTMIFCLKKKVVDNGEWVMKKSGHTIFNTKEKVKRLKGLYEGSKTLKGMNFKVNTGKIPWNEYKKLLSEDEKDTRLIYCGDIKDRKLIKKAYKNVEKKNYIKKEGKNEIMLIVNRGYGVGRYDFNFCMVDIEENYLTENHLLCVRYEEEMGLDKKRELYEKIYNSLGDERTKEFIKLYFGNSAINATELREIIPMYSD
;
A
#
# COMPACT_ATOMS: atom_id res chain seq x y z
N TYR A 1 -20.38 5.66 20.00
CA TYR A 1 -21.22 4.56 20.50
C TYR A 1 -21.65 3.58 19.40
N LYS A 2 -22.20 4.02 18.27
CA LYS A 2 -22.65 3.16 17.14
C LYS A 2 -21.51 2.32 16.53
N TYR A 3 -20.29 2.71 16.74
CA TYR A 3 -19.05 2.15 16.22
C TYR A 3 -18.58 0.89 16.99
N LEU A 4 -18.70 0.90 18.31
CA LEU A 4 -18.35 -0.22 19.17
C LEU A 4 -19.33 -1.42 19.00
N MET A 5 -20.51 -1.21 18.43
CA MET A 5 -21.49 -2.28 18.14
C MET A 5 -21.08 -3.17 16.94
N SER A 6 -20.06 -2.78 16.16
CA SER A 6 -19.56 -3.57 15.02
C SER A 6 -18.54 -4.66 15.40
N TYR A 7 -18.17 -4.75 16.68
CA TYR A 7 -17.21 -5.73 17.22
C TYR A 7 -17.84 -6.53 18.37
N THR A 8 -17.39 -7.77 18.56
CA THR A 8 -17.81 -8.57 19.71
C THR A 8 -17.22 -8.02 21.02
N GLU A 9 -17.81 -8.37 22.16
CA GLU A 9 -17.23 -8.03 23.48
C GLU A 9 -15.86 -8.66 23.64
N LEU A 10 -15.63 -9.86 23.11
CA LEU A 10 -14.32 -10.51 23.13
C LEU A 10 -13.26 -9.68 22.41
N SER A 11 -13.57 -9.17 21.21
CA SER A 11 -12.62 -8.28 20.48
C SER A 11 -12.29 -7.01 21.25
N LYS A 12 -13.29 -6.41 21.91
CA LYS A 12 -13.10 -5.23 22.75
C LYS A 12 -12.22 -5.55 23.95
N THR A 13 -12.48 -6.66 24.63
CA THR A 13 -11.71 -7.12 25.78
C THR A 13 -10.26 -7.37 25.40
N ILE A 14 -10.00 -8.11 24.31
CA ILE A 14 -8.64 -8.39 23.85
C ILE A 14 -7.93 -7.09 23.43
N THR A 15 -8.65 -6.13 22.83
CA THR A 15 -8.08 -4.81 22.49
C THR A 15 -7.54 -4.06 23.70
N VAL A 16 -8.21 -4.20 24.86
CA VAL A 16 -7.76 -3.58 26.12
C VAL A 16 -6.61 -4.36 26.76
N LEU A 17 -6.64 -5.68 26.69
CA LEU A 17 -5.66 -6.57 27.32
C LEU A 17 -4.29 -6.58 26.62
N LEU A 18 -4.24 -6.34 25.32
CA LEU A 18 -2.99 -6.31 24.56
C LEU A 18 -2.37 -4.91 24.57
N ASP A 19 -1.06 -4.85 24.78
CA ASP A 19 -0.30 -3.61 24.73
C ASP A 19 -0.36 -3.00 23.30
N LYS A 20 -0.41 -1.66 23.22
CA LYS A 20 -0.37 -0.94 21.94
C LYS A 20 0.89 -1.21 21.13
N LYS A 21 2.03 -1.39 21.81
CA LYS A 21 3.30 -1.71 21.17
C LYS A 21 3.25 -3.11 20.58
N GLU A 22 2.79 -4.10 21.36
CA GLU A 22 2.61 -5.49 20.91
C GLU A 22 1.70 -5.56 19.68
N LYS A 23 0.55 -4.88 19.71
CA LYS A 23 -0.39 -4.82 18.58
C LYS A 23 0.24 -4.23 17.33
N LYS A 24 1.00 -3.14 17.47
CA LYS A 24 1.65 -2.48 16.34
C LYS A 24 2.79 -3.32 15.76
N GLU A 25 3.61 -3.94 16.60
CA GLU A 25 4.74 -4.76 16.17
C GLU A 25 4.28 -6.05 15.48
N ASN A 26 3.19 -6.65 15.94
CA ASN A 26 2.62 -7.88 15.38
C ASN A 26 1.50 -7.63 14.35
N GLY A 27 1.18 -6.38 14.04
CA GLY A 27 0.15 -6.03 13.05
C GLY A 27 -1.25 -6.52 13.42
N ILE A 28 -1.60 -6.54 14.72
CA ILE A 28 -2.87 -7.06 15.24
C ILE A 28 -3.96 -5.99 15.14
N TYR A 29 -4.91 -6.20 14.23
CA TYR A 29 -6.07 -5.32 14.02
C TYR A 29 -7.31 -6.15 13.75
N PHE A 30 -8.33 -6.02 14.61
CA PHE A 30 -9.56 -6.80 14.49
C PHE A 30 -10.47 -6.28 13.38
N THR A 31 -11.11 -7.19 12.67
CA THR A 31 -11.99 -6.87 11.55
C THR A 31 -13.41 -6.70 11.99
N SER A 32 -14.06 -5.61 11.62
CA SER A 32 -15.45 -5.37 11.96
C SER A 32 -16.38 -6.37 11.26
N GLN A 33 -17.51 -6.69 11.90
CA GLN A 33 -18.52 -7.57 11.32
C GLN A 33 -19.11 -7.03 10.00
N GLU A 34 -19.08 -5.72 9.79
CA GLU A 34 -19.49 -5.11 8.55
C GLU A 34 -18.57 -5.54 7.39
N ILE A 35 -17.24 -5.44 7.57
CA ILE A 35 -16.26 -5.89 6.57
C ILE A 35 -16.43 -7.39 6.30
N ILE A 36 -16.58 -8.22 7.37
CA ILE A 36 -16.79 -9.67 7.20
C ILE A 36 -18.05 -9.94 6.37
N ARG A 37 -19.16 -9.23 6.64
CA ARG A 37 -20.40 -9.37 5.85
C ARG A 37 -20.21 -9.01 4.39
N ARG A 38 -19.46 -7.94 4.09
CA ARG A 38 -19.11 -7.54 2.71
C ARG A 38 -18.28 -8.63 2.02
N MET A 39 -17.26 -9.17 2.70
CA MET A 39 -16.48 -10.30 2.20
C MET A 39 -17.36 -11.51 1.88
N LEU A 40 -18.25 -11.89 2.79
CA LEU A 40 -19.18 -13.01 2.58
C LEU A 40 -20.22 -12.73 1.49
N LYS A 41 -20.59 -11.48 1.22
CA LYS A 41 -21.45 -11.07 0.10
C LYS A 41 -20.72 -11.31 -1.24
N MET A 42 -19.42 -10.97 -1.34
CA MET A 42 -18.62 -11.27 -2.53
C MET A 42 -18.51 -12.78 -2.82
N LEU A 43 -18.49 -13.62 -1.79
CA LEU A 43 -18.50 -15.08 -1.96
C LEU A 43 -19.85 -15.61 -2.48
N GLY A 44 -20.93 -14.85 -2.36
CA GLY A 44 -22.28 -15.23 -2.82
C GLY A 44 -22.83 -16.47 -2.08
N ARG A 45 -23.61 -17.28 -2.82
CA ARG A 45 -24.27 -18.49 -2.29
C ARG A 45 -23.41 -19.77 -2.40
N ARG A 46 -22.08 -19.63 -2.53
CA ARG A 46 -21.17 -20.77 -2.65
C ARG A 46 -21.15 -21.63 -1.38
N ARG A 47 -20.96 -22.93 -1.58
CA ARG A 47 -20.78 -23.91 -0.49
C ARG A 47 -19.30 -24.31 -0.43
N PHE A 48 -18.77 -24.43 0.78
CA PHE A 48 -17.39 -24.80 1.04
C PHE A 48 -17.40 -26.03 1.97
N LYS A 49 -16.53 -26.99 1.73
CA LYS A 49 -16.35 -28.17 2.61
C LYS A 49 -15.27 -27.92 3.65
N ARG A 50 -14.14 -27.35 3.21
CA ARG A 50 -12.99 -27.03 4.08
C ARG A 50 -12.68 -25.54 4.00
N ILE A 51 -12.70 -24.88 5.16
CA ILE A 51 -12.44 -23.44 5.32
C ILE A 51 -11.25 -23.27 6.26
N LEU A 52 -10.33 -22.37 5.94
CA LEU A 52 -9.21 -21.99 6.79
C LEU A 52 -9.24 -20.50 7.08
N GLU A 53 -9.07 -20.13 8.35
CA GLU A 53 -8.71 -18.81 8.80
C GLU A 53 -7.29 -18.82 9.35
N PRO A 54 -6.29 -18.23 8.64
CA PRO A 54 -4.89 -18.41 8.97
C PRO A 54 -4.39 -17.52 10.13
N CYS A 55 -5.23 -16.63 10.66
CA CYS A 55 -4.90 -15.71 11.77
C CYS A 55 -6.19 -15.26 12.47
N TYR A 56 -6.83 -16.18 13.21
CA TYR A 56 -8.20 -15.95 13.70
C TYR A 56 -8.36 -14.86 14.76
N GLY A 57 -7.28 -14.44 15.42
CA GLY A 57 -7.28 -13.34 16.38
C GLY A 57 -8.33 -13.51 17.47
N SER A 58 -9.29 -12.60 17.50
CA SER A 58 -10.43 -12.67 18.42
C SER A 58 -11.60 -13.58 17.94
N GLY A 59 -11.42 -14.32 16.84
CA GLY A 59 -12.41 -15.26 16.30
C GLY A 59 -13.62 -14.61 15.62
N GLU A 60 -13.54 -13.35 15.20
CA GLU A 60 -14.65 -12.67 14.52
C GLU A 60 -15.09 -13.40 13.25
N PHE A 61 -14.15 -13.82 12.41
CA PHE A 61 -14.44 -14.61 11.21
C PHE A 61 -14.97 -16.00 11.58
N ILE A 62 -14.29 -16.73 12.47
CA ILE A 62 -14.67 -18.09 12.89
C ILE A 62 -16.13 -18.12 13.32
N ARG A 63 -16.55 -17.16 14.17
CA ARG A 63 -17.90 -17.05 14.67
C ARG A 63 -18.94 -16.90 13.55
N VAL A 64 -18.66 -16.05 12.58
CA VAL A 64 -19.59 -15.80 11.46
C VAL A 64 -19.59 -16.96 10.47
N LEU A 65 -18.43 -17.55 10.21
CA LEU A 65 -18.28 -18.72 9.33
C LEU A 65 -19.00 -19.93 9.90
N ASN A 66 -18.83 -20.23 11.19
CA ASN A 66 -19.49 -21.34 11.87
C ASN A 66 -21.04 -21.21 11.82
N LYS A 67 -21.55 -20.00 12.00
CA LYS A 67 -23.00 -19.73 11.87
C LYS A 67 -23.50 -19.96 10.44
N LYS A 68 -22.73 -19.53 9.43
CA LYS A 68 -23.16 -19.56 8.01
C LYS A 68 -22.93 -20.92 7.36
N TYR A 69 -21.80 -21.57 7.65
CA TYR A 69 -21.36 -22.81 6.98
C TYR A 69 -21.36 -24.02 7.93
N LYS A 70 -22.52 -24.34 8.50
CA LYS A 70 -22.71 -25.37 9.52
C LYS A 70 -22.20 -26.78 9.15
N LYS A 71 -22.07 -27.08 7.86
CA LYS A 71 -21.62 -28.38 7.33
C LYS A 71 -20.14 -28.37 6.88
N SER A 72 -19.43 -27.26 7.05
CA SER A 72 -18.04 -27.12 6.65
C SER A 72 -17.11 -27.46 7.81
N LYS A 73 -15.99 -28.11 7.53
CA LYS A 73 -14.88 -28.16 8.49
C LYS A 73 -14.19 -26.80 8.45
N ILE A 74 -14.08 -26.11 9.59
CA ILE A 74 -13.47 -24.80 9.74
C ILE A 74 -12.21 -24.96 10.59
N GLU A 75 -11.06 -24.65 10.03
CA GLU A 75 -9.78 -24.67 10.72
C GLU A 75 -9.33 -23.22 10.96
N GLY A 76 -8.87 -22.91 12.18
CA GLY A 76 -8.33 -21.61 12.56
C GLY A 76 -6.93 -21.75 13.11
N ILE A 77 -6.01 -20.83 12.73
CA ILE A 77 -4.65 -20.78 13.30
C ILE A 77 -4.43 -19.40 13.92
N GLU A 78 -3.84 -19.37 15.11
CA GLU A 78 -3.43 -18.14 15.77
C GLU A 78 -2.13 -18.38 16.56
N MET A 79 -1.21 -17.42 16.49
CA MET A 79 0.07 -17.55 17.18
C MET A 79 0.09 -16.91 18.57
N ASN A 80 -0.82 -15.98 18.84
CA ASN A 80 -0.87 -15.28 20.12
C ASN A 80 -1.60 -16.14 21.18
N GLU A 81 -0.85 -16.55 22.21
CA GLU A 81 -1.33 -17.45 23.26
C GLU A 81 -2.54 -16.92 23.98
N LYS A 82 -2.55 -15.64 24.37
CA LYS A 82 -3.67 -15.02 25.08
C LYS A 82 -4.96 -15.04 24.25
N MET A 83 -4.85 -14.81 22.94
CA MET A 83 -6.00 -14.89 22.04
C MET A 83 -6.50 -16.32 21.90
N CYS A 84 -5.60 -17.29 21.78
CA CYS A 84 -5.96 -18.70 21.73
C CYS A 84 -6.77 -19.12 22.96
N GLU A 85 -6.26 -18.86 24.16
CA GLU A 85 -6.92 -19.23 25.42
C GLU A 85 -8.33 -18.60 25.56
N LEU A 86 -8.48 -17.33 25.18
CA LEU A 86 -9.76 -16.62 25.25
C LEU A 86 -10.76 -17.16 24.23
N CYS A 87 -10.31 -17.52 23.03
CA CYS A 87 -11.15 -18.10 22.00
C CYS A 87 -11.57 -19.55 22.32
N GLU A 88 -10.66 -20.37 22.84
CA GLU A 88 -10.92 -21.75 23.25
C GLU A 88 -11.98 -21.85 24.35
N LYS A 89 -11.97 -20.91 25.32
CA LYS A 89 -12.96 -20.80 26.37
C LYS A 89 -14.33 -20.24 25.90
N ASN A 90 -14.40 -19.73 24.66
CA ASN A 90 -15.60 -19.11 24.12
C ASN A 90 -16.43 -20.11 23.30
N ASN A 91 -17.50 -20.61 23.89
CA ASN A 91 -18.43 -21.57 23.25
C ASN A 91 -19.08 -21.08 21.94
N ALA A 92 -19.10 -19.78 21.69
CA ALA A 92 -19.59 -19.25 20.40
C ALA A 92 -18.58 -19.36 19.26
N ILE A 93 -17.33 -19.61 19.59
CA ILE A 93 -16.21 -19.74 18.64
C ILE A 93 -15.81 -21.22 18.53
N ASN A 94 -15.44 -21.84 19.64
CA ASN A 94 -14.96 -23.22 19.71
C ASN A 94 -16.13 -24.20 19.87
N LYS A 95 -16.86 -24.48 18.78
CA LYS A 95 -18.03 -25.37 18.82
C LYS A 95 -18.22 -26.09 17.48
N GLY A 96 -18.61 -27.38 17.59
CA GLY A 96 -19.06 -28.19 16.46
C GLY A 96 -17.96 -28.56 15.49
N ASN A 97 -17.98 -27.99 14.28
CA ASN A 97 -17.10 -28.30 13.17
C ASN A 97 -15.87 -27.36 13.09
N VAL A 98 -15.55 -26.67 14.16
CA VAL A 98 -14.41 -25.75 14.29
C VAL A 98 -13.24 -26.46 14.95
N ASP A 99 -12.06 -26.36 14.37
CA ASP A 99 -10.77 -26.86 14.87
C ASP A 99 -9.79 -25.68 14.98
N LEU A 100 -9.53 -25.21 16.21
CA LEU A 100 -8.61 -24.11 16.50
C LEU A 100 -7.23 -24.64 16.86
N LYS A 101 -6.21 -24.13 16.20
CA LYS A 101 -4.80 -24.51 16.41
C LYS A 101 -3.99 -23.29 16.82
N ARG A 102 -3.20 -23.47 17.86
CA ARG A 102 -2.16 -22.52 18.25
C ARG A 102 -0.92 -22.76 17.41
N GLY A 103 -0.40 -21.72 16.76
CA GLY A 103 0.85 -21.79 16.01
C GLY A 103 1.04 -20.66 15.03
N ASP A 104 2.27 -20.56 14.50
CA ASP A 104 2.60 -19.65 13.42
C ASP A 104 2.11 -20.27 12.07
N TYR A 105 1.15 -19.61 11.44
CA TYR A 105 0.61 -20.07 10.15
C TYR A 105 1.69 -20.35 9.11
N LEU A 106 2.73 -19.52 9.05
CA LEU A 106 3.79 -19.67 8.05
C LEU A 106 4.64 -20.92 8.28
N LYS A 107 4.76 -21.39 9.53
CA LYS A 107 5.54 -22.56 9.94
C LYS A 107 4.71 -23.83 10.11
N THR A 108 3.41 -23.68 10.36
CA THR A 108 2.52 -24.83 10.59
C THR A 108 2.41 -25.67 9.31
N ASP A 109 2.66 -26.96 9.40
CA ASP A 109 2.40 -27.88 8.31
C ASP A 109 0.88 -28.14 8.20
N LEU A 110 0.34 -27.93 7.01
CA LEU A 110 -1.08 -28.03 6.71
C LEU A 110 -1.29 -28.83 5.44
N GLU A 111 -2.18 -29.78 5.53
CA GLU A 111 -2.67 -30.48 4.36
C GLU A 111 -3.47 -29.53 3.46
N GLY A 112 -3.09 -29.42 2.18
CA GLY A 112 -3.78 -28.58 1.21
C GLY A 112 -5.23 -29.03 0.93
N GLY A 113 -5.86 -28.41 -0.07
CA GLY A 113 -7.19 -28.77 -0.54
C GLY A 113 -8.32 -27.94 0.07
N TYR A 114 -8.04 -26.75 0.58
CA TYR A 114 -9.05 -25.81 1.07
C TYR A 114 -9.93 -25.26 -0.05
N ASP A 115 -11.25 -25.18 0.22
CA ASP A 115 -12.21 -24.53 -0.67
C ASP A 115 -12.19 -23.01 -0.51
N LEU A 116 -11.99 -22.54 0.73
CA LEU A 116 -11.94 -21.14 1.11
C LEU A 116 -10.82 -20.93 2.14
N ILE A 117 -10.00 -19.91 1.89
CA ILE A 117 -9.11 -19.33 2.89
C ILE A 117 -9.53 -17.87 3.04
N ILE A 118 -9.86 -17.45 4.27
CA ILE A 118 -10.44 -16.14 4.53
C ILE A 118 -9.88 -15.58 5.84
N GLY A 119 -9.59 -14.27 5.87
CA GLY A 119 -9.10 -13.64 7.10
C GLY A 119 -8.55 -12.22 6.86
N ASN A 120 -7.90 -11.71 7.89
CA ASN A 120 -7.21 -10.43 7.89
C ASN A 120 -5.75 -10.67 8.33
N PRO A 121 -4.83 -11.03 7.42
CA PRO A 121 -3.44 -11.30 7.77
C PRO A 121 -2.78 -10.06 8.37
N PRO A 122 -1.75 -10.21 9.22
CA PRO A 122 -1.01 -9.09 9.79
C PRO A 122 -0.26 -8.28 8.73
N PHE A 123 -0.01 -6.97 9.00
CA PHE A 123 0.67 -6.04 8.09
C PHE A 123 1.90 -5.44 8.75
N TYR A 124 3.04 -6.11 8.66
CA TYR A 124 4.33 -5.56 9.07
C TYR A 124 5.47 -6.00 8.16
N VAL A 125 6.54 -5.22 8.18
CA VAL A 125 7.74 -5.50 7.37
C VAL A 125 8.60 -6.51 8.11
N MET A 126 9.00 -7.56 7.39
CA MET A 126 9.90 -8.60 7.88
C MET A 126 11.35 -8.33 7.45
N ARG A 127 12.30 -8.94 8.15
CA ARG A 127 13.69 -9.00 7.68
C ARG A 127 13.78 -10.01 6.54
N LYS A 128 14.58 -9.71 5.51
CA LYS A 128 14.75 -10.63 4.37
C LYS A 128 15.25 -12.00 4.77
N GLY A 129 16.10 -12.07 5.82
CA GLY A 129 16.63 -13.34 6.33
C GLY A 129 15.59 -14.25 6.99
N ASP A 130 14.44 -13.70 7.40
CA ASP A 130 13.36 -14.46 8.05
C ASP A 130 12.35 -15.02 7.03
N VAL A 131 12.57 -14.72 5.74
CA VAL A 131 11.69 -15.16 4.66
C VAL A 131 12.24 -16.43 4.03
N ASP A 132 11.39 -17.43 3.89
CA ASP A 132 11.73 -18.68 3.19
C ASP A 132 12.16 -18.39 1.74
N LYS A 133 13.27 -19.03 1.33
CA LYS A 133 13.88 -18.85 0.00
C LYS A 133 12.90 -19.06 -1.15
N GLU A 134 11.95 -19.97 -0.99
CA GLU A 134 10.95 -20.23 -2.03
C GLU A 134 10.02 -19.05 -2.33
N TYR A 135 9.78 -18.16 -1.36
CA TYR A 135 8.94 -16.96 -1.52
C TYR A 135 9.70 -15.75 -2.04
N MET A 136 11.03 -15.73 -1.87
CA MET A 136 11.87 -14.57 -2.25
C MET A 136 11.75 -14.18 -3.72
N LYS A 137 11.51 -15.13 -4.63
CA LYS A 137 11.31 -14.84 -6.06
C LYS A 137 10.09 -13.98 -6.38
N HIS A 138 9.13 -13.90 -5.46
CA HIS A 138 7.90 -13.11 -5.58
C HIS A 138 7.93 -11.80 -4.78
N ILE A 139 9.08 -11.43 -4.22
CA ILE A 139 9.25 -10.27 -3.35
C ILE A 139 10.27 -9.32 -3.94
N GLU A 140 9.91 -8.04 -4.00
CA GLU A 140 10.82 -6.94 -4.32
C GLU A 140 10.99 -6.04 -3.09
N GLY A 141 12.21 -5.54 -2.85
CA GLY A 141 12.47 -4.64 -1.74
C GLY A 141 12.28 -5.27 -0.36
N ARG A 142 11.49 -4.64 0.49
CA ARG A 142 11.22 -5.07 1.87
C ARG A 142 10.00 -6.00 1.91
N PRO A 143 10.15 -7.25 2.38
CA PRO A 143 9.03 -8.18 2.49
C PRO A 143 8.02 -7.70 3.53
N ASN A 144 6.73 -7.79 3.19
CA ASN A 144 5.66 -7.62 4.15
C ASN A 144 4.99 -8.97 4.39
N ILE A 145 4.66 -9.28 5.63
CA ILE A 145 4.20 -10.62 6.03
C ILE A 145 2.94 -11.06 5.28
N PHE A 146 2.00 -10.17 4.97
CA PHE A 146 0.77 -10.55 4.24
C PHE A 146 1.06 -11.16 2.87
N ILE A 147 2.20 -10.84 2.23
CA ILE A 147 2.61 -11.47 0.96
C ILE A 147 2.83 -12.96 1.16
N LEU A 148 3.49 -13.35 2.25
CA LEU A 148 3.75 -14.75 2.58
C LEU A 148 2.46 -15.49 2.90
N PHE A 149 1.51 -14.82 3.59
CA PHE A 149 0.17 -15.36 3.81
C PHE A 149 -0.55 -15.65 2.49
N ILE A 150 -0.49 -14.73 1.52
CA ILE A 150 -1.08 -14.95 0.19
C ILE A 150 -0.40 -16.13 -0.50
N LEU A 151 0.94 -16.15 -0.57
CA LEU A 151 1.70 -17.18 -1.26
C LEU A 151 1.44 -18.58 -0.67
N LYS A 152 1.49 -18.72 0.65
CA LYS A 152 1.16 -19.99 1.33
C LYS A 152 -0.30 -20.38 1.11
N SER A 153 -1.23 -19.44 1.20
CA SER A 153 -2.64 -19.71 0.94
C SER A 153 -2.90 -20.21 -0.48
N LEU A 154 -2.23 -19.61 -1.49
CA LEU A 154 -2.34 -20.08 -2.88
C LEU A 154 -1.86 -21.51 -3.05
N LYS A 155 -0.85 -21.97 -2.29
CA LYS A 155 -0.41 -23.36 -2.30
C LYS A 155 -1.46 -24.28 -1.69
N LEU A 156 -2.04 -23.90 -0.56
CA LEU A 156 -3.00 -24.68 0.20
C LEU A 156 -4.39 -24.77 -0.43
N LEU A 157 -4.76 -23.79 -1.26
CA LEU A 157 -6.03 -23.80 -1.99
C LEU A 157 -6.06 -24.91 -3.03
N LYS A 158 -7.17 -25.66 -3.12
CA LYS A 158 -7.45 -26.53 -4.26
C LYS A 158 -7.66 -25.72 -5.55
N LYS A 159 -7.62 -26.38 -6.70
CA LYS A 159 -8.04 -25.78 -7.98
C LYS A 159 -9.50 -25.31 -7.86
N GLY A 160 -9.76 -24.05 -8.21
CA GLY A 160 -11.07 -23.41 -8.05
C GLY A 160 -11.39 -22.95 -6.60
N GLY A 161 -10.50 -23.16 -5.62
CA GLY A 161 -10.61 -22.63 -4.28
C GLY A 161 -10.47 -21.12 -4.24
N ILE A 162 -11.01 -20.48 -3.22
CA ILE A 162 -11.11 -19.03 -3.09
C ILE A 162 -10.23 -18.53 -1.94
N LEU A 163 -9.49 -17.44 -2.19
CA LEU A 163 -8.86 -16.61 -1.19
C LEU A 163 -9.67 -15.32 -1.02
N SER A 164 -9.97 -14.95 0.22
CA SER A 164 -10.60 -13.67 0.52
C SER A 164 -9.91 -13.03 1.73
N PHE A 165 -9.11 -12.01 1.48
CA PHE A 165 -8.34 -11.32 2.52
C PHE A 165 -8.69 -9.84 2.60
N VAL A 166 -8.58 -9.29 3.80
CA VAL A 166 -8.40 -7.85 3.99
C VAL A 166 -6.92 -7.56 3.78
N LEU A 167 -6.61 -6.59 2.92
CA LEU A 167 -5.22 -6.23 2.58
C LEU A 167 -5.04 -4.71 2.68
N PRO A 168 -3.80 -4.20 2.85
CA PRO A 168 -3.53 -2.78 2.72
C PRO A 168 -3.81 -2.31 1.29
N SER A 169 -4.43 -1.14 1.13
CA SER A 169 -4.80 -0.58 -0.19
C SER A 169 -3.57 -0.37 -1.10
N SER A 170 -2.38 -0.23 -0.53
CA SER A 170 -1.11 -0.16 -1.26
C SER A 170 -0.80 -1.44 -2.06
N PHE A 171 -1.42 -2.58 -1.75
CA PHE A 171 -1.27 -3.80 -2.54
C PHE A 171 -1.71 -3.61 -4.00
N LYS A 172 -2.60 -2.66 -4.28
CA LYS A 172 -3.09 -2.40 -5.64
C LYS A 172 -2.00 -1.91 -6.60
N ASN A 173 -1.08 -1.07 -6.13
CA ASN A 173 -0.16 -0.33 -7.00
C ASN A 173 1.29 -0.27 -6.52
N CYS A 174 1.58 -0.49 -5.24
CA CYS A 174 2.94 -0.40 -4.73
C CYS A 174 3.89 -1.36 -5.47
N LEU A 175 5.00 -0.85 -5.99
CA LEU A 175 5.93 -1.62 -6.84
C LEU A 175 6.56 -2.81 -6.11
N TYR A 176 6.73 -2.74 -4.79
CA TYR A 176 7.23 -3.87 -3.99
C TYR A 176 6.39 -5.15 -4.09
N TYR A 177 5.13 -5.04 -4.52
CA TYR A 177 4.20 -6.15 -4.64
C TYR A 177 3.94 -6.57 -6.09
N ASP A 178 4.67 -6.03 -7.04
CA ASP A 178 4.42 -6.21 -8.47
C ASP A 178 4.55 -7.67 -8.90
N LYS A 179 5.64 -8.35 -8.51
CA LYS A 179 5.83 -9.77 -8.81
C LYS A 179 4.72 -10.68 -8.27
N LEU A 180 4.17 -10.35 -7.09
CA LEU A 180 3.03 -11.10 -6.56
C LEU A 180 1.76 -10.81 -7.35
N ARG A 181 1.52 -9.56 -7.77
CA ARG A 181 0.37 -9.22 -8.63
C ARG A 181 0.47 -9.91 -9.98
N GLU A 182 1.65 -9.98 -10.59
CA GLU A 182 1.88 -10.76 -11.83
C GLU A 182 1.58 -12.25 -11.64
N LEU A 183 2.03 -12.83 -10.53
CA LEU A 183 1.72 -14.23 -10.22
C LEU A 183 0.20 -14.44 -10.12
N ILE A 184 -0.50 -13.58 -9.39
CA ILE A 184 -1.95 -13.65 -9.21
C ILE A 184 -2.66 -13.49 -10.57
N GLU A 185 -2.27 -12.50 -11.37
CA GLU A 185 -2.85 -12.29 -12.70
C GLU A 185 -2.73 -13.53 -13.59
N LYS A 186 -1.58 -14.20 -13.56
CA LYS A 186 -1.29 -15.38 -14.38
C LYS A 186 -1.98 -16.67 -13.89
N THR A 187 -2.29 -16.77 -12.59
CA THR A 187 -2.72 -18.03 -11.97
C THR A 187 -4.10 -17.99 -11.33
N CYS A 188 -4.70 -16.82 -11.18
CA CYS A 188 -5.94 -16.64 -10.46
C CYS A 188 -6.94 -15.75 -11.22
N GLU A 189 -8.22 -15.96 -10.97
CA GLU A 189 -9.34 -15.10 -11.33
C GLU A 189 -9.57 -14.11 -10.19
N ILE A 190 -9.54 -12.79 -10.46
CA ILE A 190 -9.95 -11.78 -9.50
C ILE A 190 -11.47 -11.74 -9.46
N ILE A 191 -12.07 -12.11 -8.32
CA ILE A 191 -13.53 -12.10 -8.13
C ILE A 191 -14.00 -10.71 -7.68
N GLY A 192 -13.21 -10.03 -6.86
CA GLY A 192 -13.58 -8.72 -6.34
C GLY A 192 -12.45 -7.98 -5.67
N ILE A 193 -12.45 -6.67 -5.87
CA ILE A 193 -11.66 -5.68 -5.15
C ILE A 193 -12.63 -4.62 -4.66
N GLU A 194 -12.62 -4.33 -3.36
CA GLU A 194 -13.49 -3.33 -2.76
C GLU A 194 -12.71 -2.54 -1.71
N ASP A 195 -12.61 -1.21 -1.90
CA ASP A 195 -11.94 -0.34 -0.92
C ASP A 195 -12.78 -0.24 0.36
N ASN A 196 -12.12 -0.30 1.51
CA ASN A 196 -12.74 -0.09 2.81
C ASN A 196 -12.77 1.43 3.15
N GLU A 197 -13.26 2.25 2.21
CA GLU A 197 -13.39 3.69 2.42
C GLU A 197 -14.39 3.96 3.55
N GLY A 198 -14.00 4.80 4.51
CA GLY A 198 -14.84 5.12 5.68
C GLY A 198 -14.90 4.04 6.75
N ALA A 199 -14.34 2.85 6.53
CA ALA A 199 -14.25 1.85 7.59
C ALA A 199 -13.38 2.38 8.72
N LYS A 200 -13.96 2.48 9.90
CA LYS A 200 -13.24 2.90 11.10
C LYS A 200 -12.69 1.66 11.77
N TRP A 201 -11.39 1.52 11.83
CA TRP A 201 -10.70 0.51 12.61
C TRP A 201 -10.60 0.95 14.08
N LEU A 202 -10.57 0.02 15.02
CA LEU A 202 -10.45 0.37 16.43
C LEU A 202 -9.18 1.17 16.74
N GLU A 203 -8.07 0.87 16.07
CA GLU A 203 -6.76 1.39 16.45
C GLU A 203 -5.82 1.76 15.28
N THR A 204 -6.30 1.81 14.05
CA THR A 204 -5.47 2.17 12.89
C THR A 204 -6.18 3.09 11.91
N THR A 205 -5.42 3.96 11.28
CA THR A 205 -5.85 4.79 10.15
C THR A 205 -5.40 4.22 8.80
N GLN A 206 -4.83 3.01 8.79
CA GLN A 206 -4.34 2.38 7.58
C GLN A 206 -5.49 2.08 6.61
N ARG A 207 -5.34 2.54 5.37
CA ARG A 207 -6.31 2.25 4.31
C ARG A 207 -6.21 0.79 3.90
N THR A 208 -7.35 0.12 3.87
CA THR A 208 -7.45 -1.29 3.53
C THR A 208 -8.47 -1.52 2.42
N MET A 209 -8.44 -2.71 1.86
CA MET A 209 -9.40 -3.19 0.89
C MET A 209 -9.76 -4.65 1.16
N ILE A 210 -10.90 -5.08 0.67
CA ILE A 210 -11.23 -6.50 0.51
C ILE A 210 -10.67 -6.95 -0.84
N PHE A 211 -9.94 -8.05 -0.83
CA PHE A 211 -9.40 -8.67 -2.02
C PHE A 211 -9.83 -10.14 -2.10
N CYS A 212 -10.55 -10.49 -3.16
CA CYS A 212 -11.09 -11.82 -3.35
C CYS A 212 -10.66 -12.38 -4.70
N LEU A 213 -10.05 -13.57 -4.68
CA LEU A 213 -9.63 -14.27 -5.89
C LEU A 213 -10.00 -15.77 -5.85
N LYS A 214 -10.01 -16.40 -7.02
CA LYS A 214 -10.20 -17.85 -7.19
C LYS A 214 -8.99 -18.43 -7.90
N LYS A 215 -8.48 -19.56 -7.41
CA LYS A 215 -7.34 -20.27 -8.01
C LYS A 215 -7.77 -20.93 -9.33
N LYS A 216 -7.79 -20.13 -10.40
CA LYS A 216 -8.18 -20.50 -11.75
C LYS A 216 -7.64 -19.47 -12.73
N VAL A 217 -6.99 -19.93 -13.79
CA VAL A 217 -6.48 -19.04 -14.87
C VAL A 217 -7.65 -18.49 -15.68
N VAL A 218 -7.70 -17.18 -15.81
CA VAL A 218 -8.64 -16.44 -16.66
C VAL A 218 -8.03 -15.11 -17.08
N ASP A 219 -8.66 -14.41 -18.01
CA ASP A 219 -8.35 -13.00 -18.29
C ASP A 219 -8.93 -12.09 -17.20
N ASN A 220 -8.07 -11.31 -16.57
CA ASN A 220 -8.41 -10.35 -15.53
C ASN A 220 -8.47 -8.89 -16.04
N GLY A 221 -8.55 -8.66 -17.35
CA GLY A 221 -8.37 -7.37 -17.98
C GLY A 221 -9.24 -6.21 -17.46
N GLU A 222 -10.38 -6.52 -16.81
CA GLU A 222 -11.23 -5.51 -16.17
C GLU A 222 -10.71 -5.04 -14.80
N TRP A 223 -9.91 -5.86 -14.11
CA TRP A 223 -9.34 -5.59 -12.79
C TRP A 223 -7.89 -5.13 -12.85
N VAL A 224 -7.28 -5.27 -14.03
CA VAL A 224 -5.85 -5.12 -14.23
C VAL A 224 -5.55 -4.04 -15.25
N MET A 225 -4.62 -3.19 -14.92
CA MET A 225 -3.98 -2.27 -15.84
C MET A 225 -2.48 -2.57 -15.87
N LYS A 226 -1.89 -2.65 -17.07
CA LYS A 226 -0.44 -2.75 -17.26
C LYS A 226 0.11 -1.44 -17.79
N LYS A 227 1.17 -0.95 -17.17
CA LYS A 227 1.87 0.25 -17.62
C LYS A 227 3.36 0.14 -17.33
N SER A 228 4.19 0.37 -18.33
CA SER A 228 5.66 0.34 -18.21
C SER A 228 6.21 -0.94 -17.56
N GLY A 229 5.60 -2.09 -17.85
CA GLY A 229 5.99 -3.38 -17.27
C GLY A 229 5.39 -3.67 -15.88
N HIS A 230 4.66 -2.72 -15.28
CA HIS A 230 4.05 -2.90 -13.96
C HIS A 230 2.59 -3.37 -14.06
N THR A 231 2.23 -4.27 -13.16
CA THR A 231 0.87 -4.79 -13.01
C THR A 231 0.15 -4.05 -11.88
N ILE A 232 -0.95 -3.39 -12.19
CA ILE A 232 -1.72 -2.54 -11.28
C ILE A 232 -3.12 -3.14 -11.14
N PHE A 233 -3.56 -3.35 -9.90
CA PHE A 233 -4.91 -3.82 -9.58
C PHE A 233 -5.79 -2.66 -9.14
N ASN A 234 -7.06 -2.69 -9.51
CA ASN A 234 -8.06 -1.77 -8.95
C ASN A 234 -9.49 -2.30 -9.18
N THR A 235 -10.51 -1.58 -8.71
CA THR A 235 -11.89 -1.88 -9.08
C THR A 235 -12.08 -1.70 -10.59
N LYS A 236 -13.05 -2.39 -11.17
CA LYS A 236 -13.32 -2.36 -12.62
C LYS A 236 -13.53 -0.92 -13.14
N GLU A 237 -14.30 -0.15 -12.42
CA GLU A 237 -14.61 1.26 -12.77
C GLU A 237 -13.33 2.10 -12.75
N LYS A 238 -12.49 1.94 -11.70
CA LYS A 238 -11.23 2.68 -11.60
C LYS A 238 -10.23 2.26 -12.67
N VAL A 239 -10.14 0.96 -13.00
CA VAL A 239 -9.28 0.47 -14.10
C VAL A 239 -9.73 1.07 -15.44
N LYS A 240 -11.04 1.02 -15.75
CA LYS A 240 -11.57 1.62 -16.97
C LYS A 240 -11.24 3.12 -17.05
N ARG A 241 -11.45 3.85 -15.96
CA ARG A 241 -11.16 5.30 -15.91
C ARG A 241 -9.68 5.60 -16.04
N LEU A 242 -8.80 4.86 -15.31
CA LEU A 242 -7.35 5.01 -15.41
C LEU A 242 -6.84 4.75 -16.84
N LYS A 243 -7.36 3.74 -17.54
CA LYS A 243 -7.03 3.47 -18.95
C LYS A 243 -7.42 4.65 -19.84
N GLY A 244 -8.61 5.22 -19.66
CA GLY A 244 -9.07 6.38 -20.45
C GLY A 244 -8.21 7.64 -20.17
N LEU A 245 -7.71 7.82 -18.97
CA LEU A 245 -6.82 8.94 -18.62
C LEU A 245 -5.43 8.86 -19.28
N TYR A 246 -5.07 7.75 -19.94
CA TYR A 246 -3.85 7.69 -20.75
C TYR A 246 -4.04 8.16 -22.20
N GLU A 247 -5.26 8.35 -22.65
CA GLU A 247 -5.53 8.83 -24.01
C GLU A 247 -4.95 10.24 -24.19
N GLY A 248 -4.16 10.44 -25.25
CA GLY A 248 -3.47 11.70 -25.52
C GLY A 248 -2.33 12.05 -24.57
N SER A 249 -1.92 11.14 -23.66
CA SER A 249 -0.86 11.43 -22.70
C SER A 249 0.46 10.74 -23.03
N LYS A 250 1.54 11.26 -22.49
CA LYS A 250 2.87 10.62 -22.41
C LYS A 250 3.26 10.44 -20.94
N THR A 251 4.33 9.72 -20.66
CA THR A 251 4.96 9.70 -19.34
C THR A 251 6.20 10.58 -19.34
N LEU A 252 6.70 10.98 -18.18
CA LEU A 252 7.98 11.69 -18.09
C LEU A 252 9.13 10.92 -18.74
N LYS A 253 9.12 9.57 -18.64
CA LYS A 253 10.06 8.69 -19.34
C LYS A 253 9.96 8.84 -20.86
N GLY A 254 8.75 8.85 -21.39
CA GLY A 254 8.50 9.05 -22.83
C GLY A 254 8.82 10.46 -23.34
N MET A 255 9.09 11.39 -22.44
CA MET A 255 9.50 12.77 -22.71
C MET A 255 10.97 13.04 -22.33
N ASN A 256 11.79 12.00 -22.16
CA ASN A 256 13.21 12.04 -21.81
C ASN A 256 13.54 12.74 -20.47
N PHE A 257 12.62 12.70 -19.51
CA PHE A 257 12.91 13.17 -18.16
C PHE A 257 13.42 12.05 -17.26
N LYS A 258 14.40 12.38 -16.42
CA LYS A 258 14.82 11.59 -15.25
C LYS A 258 14.08 12.06 -14.01
N VAL A 259 13.80 11.13 -13.13
CA VAL A 259 13.26 11.41 -11.79
C VAL A 259 14.14 10.72 -10.77
N ASN A 260 14.70 11.50 -9.85
CA ASN A 260 15.54 11.01 -8.77
C ASN A 260 15.05 11.54 -7.43
N THR A 261 15.32 10.82 -6.35
CA THR A 261 15.12 11.33 -4.99
C THR A 261 16.15 12.42 -4.67
N GLY A 262 15.75 13.44 -3.95
CA GLY A 262 16.67 14.46 -3.42
C GLY A 262 17.79 13.83 -2.60
N LYS A 263 18.96 14.45 -2.61
CA LYS A 263 20.21 13.82 -2.14
C LYS A 263 20.49 13.97 -0.65
N ILE A 264 19.78 14.87 0.06
CA ILE A 264 20.13 15.25 1.43
C ILE A 264 19.12 14.72 2.44
N PRO A 265 19.41 13.64 3.17
CA PRO A 265 18.70 13.28 4.39
C PRO A 265 19.15 14.21 5.52
N TRP A 266 18.47 15.34 5.70
CA TRP A 266 18.90 16.45 6.56
C TRP A 266 19.25 16.02 8.00
N ASN A 267 18.56 15.02 8.53
CA ASN A 267 18.81 14.47 9.88
C ASN A 267 20.20 13.80 10.02
N GLU A 268 20.76 13.30 8.93
CA GLU A 268 22.11 12.73 8.88
C GLU A 268 23.18 13.83 8.69
N TYR A 269 22.79 14.96 8.13
CA TYR A 269 23.66 16.09 7.80
C TYR A 269 23.56 17.27 8.76
N LYS A 270 22.97 17.09 9.96
CA LYS A 270 22.73 18.18 10.94
C LYS A 270 23.95 19.07 11.19
N LYS A 271 25.16 18.47 11.28
CA LYS A 271 26.42 19.21 11.52
C LYS A 271 26.84 20.16 10.39
N LEU A 272 26.32 19.94 9.18
CA LEU A 272 26.60 20.75 8.01
C LEU A 272 25.48 21.77 7.74
N LEU A 273 24.37 21.72 8.45
CA LEU A 273 23.28 22.68 8.28
C LEU A 273 23.71 24.06 8.79
N SER A 274 23.27 25.10 8.09
CA SER A 274 23.68 26.49 8.31
C SER A 274 22.48 27.44 8.24
N GLU A 275 22.61 28.61 8.87
CA GLU A 275 21.72 29.75 8.71
C GLU A 275 22.32 30.83 7.80
N ASP A 276 23.57 30.67 7.39
CA ASP A 276 24.28 31.61 6.53
C ASP A 276 23.76 31.51 5.10
N GLU A 277 23.26 32.62 4.57
CA GLU A 277 22.76 32.73 3.18
C GLU A 277 23.84 32.62 2.12
N LYS A 278 25.13 32.67 2.50
CA LYS A 278 26.25 32.41 1.59
C LYS A 278 26.45 30.92 1.32
N ASP A 279 25.92 30.05 2.17
CA ASP A 279 25.96 28.61 1.97
C ASP A 279 24.90 28.18 0.93
N THR A 280 24.98 26.95 0.47
CA THR A 280 24.04 26.37 -0.49
C THR A 280 22.64 26.26 0.12
N ARG A 281 21.60 26.72 -0.56
CA ARG A 281 20.22 26.56 -0.13
C ARG A 281 19.81 25.10 -0.07
N LEU A 282 19.19 24.65 1.01
CA LEU A 282 18.60 23.33 1.15
C LEU A 282 17.09 23.43 1.04
N ILE A 283 16.55 22.90 -0.06
CA ILE A 283 15.10 22.91 -0.33
C ILE A 283 14.46 21.65 0.27
N TYR A 284 13.40 21.86 1.05
CA TYR A 284 12.62 20.81 1.69
C TYR A 284 11.23 20.67 1.06
N CYS A 285 10.56 19.55 1.30
CA CYS A 285 9.18 19.37 0.85
C CYS A 285 8.21 20.42 1.44
N GLY A 286 8.51 20.96 2.62
CA GLY A 286 7.72 22.02 3.25
C GLY A 286 7.88 23.41 2.60
N ASP A 287 8.84 23.58 1.69
CA ASP A 287 9.04 24.82 0.94
C ASP A 287 8.17 24.90 -0.32
N ILE A 288 7.40 23.86 -0.62
CA ILE A 288 6.40 23.88 -1.68
C ILE A 288 5.08 24.33 -1.09
N LYS A 289 4.59 25.50 -1.49
CA LYS A 289 3.29 26.03 -1.09
C LYS A 289 2.55 26.57 -2.31
N ASP A 290 1.31 26.15 -2.51
CA ASP A 290 0.46 26.59 -3.62
C ASP A 290 1.15 26.49 -4.99
N ARG A 291 1.92 25.40 -5.20
CA ARG A 291 2.75 25.13 -6.39
C ARG A 291 3.88 26.16 -6.61
N LYS A 292 4.26 26.91 -5.58
CA LYS A 292 5.38 27.86 -5.63
C LYS A 292 6.44 27.46 -4.63
N LEU A 293 7.69 27.77 -4.96
CA LEU A 293 8.81 27.64 -4.05
C LEU A 293 8.82 28.83 -3.08
N ILE A 294 8.79 28.53 -1.78
CA ILE A 294 8.95 29.53 -0.73
C ILE A 294 10.17 29.21 0.14
N LYS A 295 10.64 30.17 0.91
CA LYS A 295 11.62 29.97 1.98
C LYS A 295 10.86 29.90 3.30
N LYS A 296 10.72 28.72 3.87
CA LYS A 296 9.93 28.51 5.08
C LYS A 296 10.79 28.59 6.34
N ALA A 297 10.31 29.28 7.38
CA ALA A 297 10.86 29.16 8.72
C ALA A 297 10.34 27.88 9.39
N TYR A 298 11.25 27.04 9.88
CA TYR A 298 10.91 25.75 10.51
C TYR A 298 10.84 25.88 12.03
N LYS A 299 9.79 25.32 12.63
CA LYS A 299 9.65 25.26 14.11
C LYS A 299 10.73 24.40 14.77
N ASN A 300 11.22 23.39 14.03
CA ASN A 300 12.34 22.56 14.49
C ASN A 300 13.64 23.34 14.29
N VAL A 301 14.24 23.77 15.40
CA VAL A 301 15.48 24.57 15.45
C VAL A 301 16.70 23.87 14.82
N GLU A 302 16.69 22.54 14.75
CA GLU A 302 17.76 21.78 14.08
C GLU A 302 17.67 21.85 12.54
N LYS A 303 16.51 22.23 11.99
CA LYS A 303 16.26 22.27 10.56
C LYS A 303 16.59 23.65 10.01
N LYS A 304 17.66 23.76 9.24
CA LYS A 304 18.17 25.02 8.68
C LYS A 304 17.94 25.08 7.16
N ASN A 305 17.81 26.30 6.63
CA ASN A 305 17.55 26.52 5.20
C ASN A 305 18.79 26.44 4.30
N TYR A 306 19.98 26.30 4.87
CA TYR A 306 21.23 26.23 4.13
C TYR A 306 22.10 25.06 4.61
N ILE A 307 23.08 24.68 3.80
CA ILE A 307 23.98 23.58 4.08
C ILE A 307 25.38 23.86 3.51
N LYS A 308 26.42 23.54 4.29
CA LYS A 308 27.84 23.66 3.90
C LYS A 308 28.24 22.51 2.98
N LYS A 309 27.64 22.45 1.79
CA LYS A 309 27.95 21.50 0.72
C LYS A 309 27.77 22.22 -0.61
N GLU A 310 28.56 21.83 -1.59
CA GLU A 310 28.44 22.36 -2.94
C GLU A 310 27.10 21.96 -3.57
N GLY A 311 26.35 22.94 -4.03
CA GLY A 311 25.10 22.81 -4.75
C GLY A 311 25.24 23.17 -6.22
N LYS A 312 24.13 23.12 -6.95
CA LYS A 312 24.05 23.52 -8.35
C LYS A 312 22.90 24.49 -8.56
N ASN A 313 23.10 25.41 -9.50
CA ASN A 313 22.04 26.22 -10.06
C ASN A 313 21.58 25.59 -11.38
N GLU A 314 20.42 24.93 -11.34
CA GLU A 314 19.81 24.33 -12.52
C GLU A 314 18.29 24.41 -12.43
N ILE A 315 17.62 24.68 -13.55
CA ILE A 315 16.17 24.63 -13.59
C ILE A 315 15.70 23.17 -13.46
N MET A 316 14.73 22.92 -12.55
CA MET A 316 14.09 21.62 -12.41
C MET A 316 12.68 21.72 -11.85
N LEU A 317 11.90 20.65 -11.94
CA LEU A 317 10.68 20.49 -11.15
C LEU A 317 10.95 19.60 -9.96
N ILE A 318 10.36 19.97 -8.83
CA ILE A 318 10.37 19.15 -7.62
C ILE A 318 8.94 18.77 -7.24
N VAL A 319 8.79 17.54 -6.77
CA VAL A 319 7.50 16.95 -6.35
C VAL A 319 7.67 16.40 -4.94
N ASN A 320 6.71 16.67 -4.06
CA ASN A 320 6.74 16.09 -2.72
C ASN A 320 6.54 14.57 -2.79
N ARG A 321 7.32 13.84 -2.00
CA ARG A 321 7.27 12.38 -1.99
C ARG A 321 6.16 11.82 -1.10
N GLY A 322 5.68 12.60 -0.13
CA GLY A 322 4.77 12.14 0.93
C GLY A 322 5.50 11.43 2.07
N TYR A 323 4.79 11.25 3.19
CA TYR A 323 5.38 10.73 4.44
C TYR A 323 4.89 9.34 4.84
N GLY A 324 4.16 8.64 3.96
CA GLY A 324 3.68 7.28 4.23
C GLY A 324 2.51 7.19 5.22
N VAL A 325 1.97 8.30 5.69
CA VAL A 325 0.84 8.37 6.64
C VAL A 325 -0.28 9.23 6.06
N GLY A 326 -1.53 8.79 6.17
CA GLY A 326 -2.70 9.52 5.71
C GLY A 326 -2.93 9.44 4.21
N ARG A 327 -3.60 10.44 3.63
CA ARG A 327 -3.79 10.58 2.19
C ARG A 327 -2.59 11.29 1.58
N TYR A 328 -2.11 10.80 0.44
CA TYR A 328 -1.07 11.49 -0.31
C TYR A 328 -1.59 12.83 -0.82
N ASP A 329 -0.91 13.90 -0.46
CA ASP A 329 -1.16 15.25 -0.95
C ASP A 329 -0.10 15.56 -2.03
N PHE A 330 -0.55 15.52 -3.30
CA PHE A 330 0.32 15.76 -4.44
C PHE A 330 0.60 17.25 -4.58
N ASN A 331 1.84 17.63 -4.32
CA ASN A 331 2.29 19.02 -4.42
C ASN A 331 3.65 19.09 -5.14
N PHE A 332 3.86 20.14 -5.92
CA PHE A 332 5.04 20.31 -6.75
C PHE A 332 5.30 21.80 -7.02
N CYS A 333 6.52 22.13 -7.39
CA CYS A 333 6.84 23.47 -7.93
C CYS A 333 8.02 23.40 -8.89
N MET A 334 8.18 24.47 -9.68
CA MET A 334 9.38 24.71 -10.48
C MET A 334 10.42 25.39 -9.60
N VAL A 335 11.66 24.96 -9.71
CA VAL A 335 12.83 25.62 -9.13
C VAL A 335 13.59 26.28 -10.29
N ASP A 336 13.50 27.60 -10.38
CA ASP A 336 14.24 28.46 -11.31
C ASP A 336 14.66 29.68 -10.50
N ILE A 337 15.78 29.56 -9.80
CA ILE A 337 16.32 30.54 -8.86
C ILE A 337 17.79 30.79 -9.18
N GLU A 338 18.32 31.96 -8.84
CA GLU A 338 19.70 32.33 -9.14
C GLU A 338 20.75 31.71 -8.20
N GLU A 339 20.31 31.28 -7.00
CA GLU A 339 21.20 30.68 -5.99
C GLU A 339 21.47 29.20 -6.23
N ASN A 340 22.63 28.70 -5.79
CA ASN A 340 22.92 27.26 -5.76
C ASN A 340 22.05 26.57 -4.72
N TYR A 341 21.57 25.38 -5.03
CA TYR A 341 20.73 24.63 -4.12
C TYR A 341 20.96 23.12 -4.14
N LEU A 342 20.52 22.47 -3.09
CA LEU A 342 20.37 21.03 -2.91
C LEU A 342 18.95 20.71 -2.47
N THR A 343 18.51 19.48 -2.68
CA THR A 343 17.16 19.03 -2.34
C THR A 343 17.19 17.92 -1.29
N GLU A 344 16.29 18.01 -0.33
CA GLU A 344 16.08 17.01 0.71
C GLU A 344 15.48 15.72 0.13
N ASN A 345 15.73 14.58 0.79
CA ASN A 345 15.36 13.23 0.32
C ASN A 345 13.86 12.92 0.34
N HIS A 346 12.99 13.80 0.85
CA HIS A 346 11.53 13.71 0.71
C HIS A 346 10.99 14.44 -0.53
N LEU A 347 11.88 14.89 -1.41
CA LEU A 347 11.55 15.45 -2.71
C LEU A 347 11.93 14.48 -3.82
N LEU A 348 11.14 14.48 -4.89
CA LEU A 348 11.48 13.91 -6.19
C LEU A 348 11.88 15.04 -7.12
N CYS A 349 13.02 14.91 -7.75
CA CYS A 349 13.63 15.88 -8.66
C CYS A 349 13.43 15.41 -10.09
N VAL A 350 12.72 16.18 -10.89
CA VAL A 350 12.43 15.92 -12.30
C VAL A 350 13.37 16.75 -13.14
N ARG A 351 14.26 16.08 -13.89
CA ARG A 351 15.29 16.71 -14.74
C ARG A 351 15.18 16.24 -16.17
N TYR A 352 15.36 17.17 -17.11
CA TYR A 352 15.49 16.83 -18.52
C TYR A 352 16.92 16.39 -18.80
N GLU A 353 17.07 15.34 -19.60
CA GLU A 353 18.40 14.69 -19.78
C GLU A 353 19.22 15.29 -20.90
N GLU A 354 18.58 15.91 -21.89
CA GLU A 354 19.29 16.42 -23.06
C GLU A 354 19.71 17.87 -22.86
N GLU A 355 20.82 18.24 -23.48
CA GLU A 355 21.29 19.62 -23.54
C GLU A 355 20.41 20.43 -24.48
N MET A 356 19.98 21.60 -24.03
CA MET A 356 19.23 22.57 -24.83
C MET A 356 19.40 23.98 -24.28
N GLY A 357 19.12 24.98 -25.11
CA GLY A 357 19.13 26.39 -24.68
C GLY A 357 18.12 26.63 -23.51
N LEU A 358 18.49 27.55 -22.63
CA LEU A 358 17.78 27.80 -21.36
C LEU A 358 16.30 28.15 -21.59
N ASP A 359 15.97 28.97 -22.58
CA ASP A 359 14.59 29.39 -22.86
C ASP A 359 13.71 28.21 -23.31
N LYS A 360 14.21 27.37 -24.21
CA LYS A 360 13.53 26.14 -24.63
C LYS A 360 13.36 25.19 -23.47
N LYS A 361 14.35 25.15 -22.57
CA LYS A 361 14.28 24.32 -21.37
C LYS A 361 13.19 24.81 -20.42
N ARG A 362 13.06 26.12 -20.20
CA ARG A 362 11.97 26.73 -19.42
C ARG A 362 10.61 26.38 -20.01
N GLU A 363 10.40 26.59 -21.29
CA GLU A 363 9.14 26.23 -21.97
C GLU A 363 8.77 24.76 -21.76
N LEU A 364 9.76 23.85 -21.86
CA LEU A 364 9.52 22.43 -21.65
C LEU A 364 9.14 22.12 -20.20
N TYR A 365 9.79 22.75 -19.22
CA TYR A 365 9.43 22.60 -17.80
C TYR A 365 8.06 23.20 -17.47
N GLU A 366 7.68 24.32 -18.10
CA GLU A 366 6.35 24.91 -17.97
C GLU A 366 5.24 23.97 -18.49
N LYS A 367 5.46 23.29 -19.61
CA LYS A 367 4.53 22.26 -20.13
C LYS A 367 4.33 21.15 -19.10
N ILE A 368 5.41 20.63 -18.51
CA ILE A 368 5.33 19.60 -17.47
C ILE A 368 4.66 20.14 -16.20
N TYR A 369 5.01 21.36 -15.79
CA TYR A 369 4.38 22.01 -14.63
C TYR A 369 2.87 22.16 -14.81
N ASN A 370 2.41 22.61 -15.97
CA ASN A 370 1.00 22.73 -16.30
C ASN A 370 0.32 21.36 -16.32
N SER A 371 0.96 20.34 -16.92
CA SER A 371 0.45 18.98 -16.93
C SER A 371 0.31 18.37 -15.55
N LEU A 372 1.28 18.56 -14.66
CA LEU A 372 1.16 18.12 -13.26
C LEU A 372 0.00 18.81 -12.53
N GLY A 373 -0.34 20.03 -12.94
CA GLY A 373 -1.49 20.80 -12.45
C GLY A 373 -2.82 20.48 -13.10
N ASP A 374 -2.84 19.69 -14.17
CA ASP A 374 -4.05 19.31 -14.92
C ASP A 374 -5.01 18.48 -14.07
N GLU A 375 -6.31 18.71 -14.23
CA GLU A 375 -7.34 17.98 -13.48
C GLU A 375 -7.35 16.49 -13.82
N ARG A 376 -6.96 16.10 -15.04
CA ARG A 376 -6.80 14.69 -15.46
C ARG A 376 -5.68 14.01 -14.67
N THR A 377 -4.54 14.69 -14.48
CA THR A 377 -3.42 14.20 -13.67
C THR A 377 -3.81 14.08 -12.20
N LYS A 378 -4.51 15.04 -11.64
CA LYS A 378 -5.04 15.00 -10.26
C LYS A 378 -6.02 13.85 -10.07
N GLU A 379 -6.94 13.66 -11.03
CA GLU A 379 -7.88 12.54 -11.02
C GLU A 379 -7.14 11.20 -11.06
N PHE A 380 -6.15 11.08 -11.98
CA PHE A 380 -5.33 9.87 -12.07
C PHE A 380 -4.68 9.54 -10.72
N ILE A 381 -4.02 10.50 -10.10
CA ILE A 381 -3.36 10.33 -8.79
C ILE A 381 -4.36 9.88 -7.73
N LYS A 382 -5.55 10.49 -7.68
CA LYS A 382 -6.61 10.12 -6.74
C LYS A 382 -7.09 8.67 -6.91
N LEU A 383 -7.19 8.19 -8.15
CA LEU A 383 -7.66 6.85 -8.48
C LEU A 383 -6.56 5.79 -8.31
N TYR A 384 -5.31 6.15 -8.64
CA TYR A 384 -4.17 5.23 -8.67
C TYR A 384 -3.63 4.92 -7.27
N PHE A 385 -3.43 5.95 -6.43
CA PHE A 385 -2.72 5.76 -5.17
C PHE A 385 -3.57 5.11 -4.07
N GLY A 386 -3.17 3.88 -3.71
CA GLY A 386 -3.60 3.21 -2.48
C GLY A 386 -2.71 3.51 -1.27
N ASN A 387 -1.51 4.08 -1.50
CA ASN A 387 -0.50 4.45 -0.51
C ASN A 387 -0.43 5.97 -0.29
N SER A 388 0.40 6.40 0.65
CA SER A 388 0.54 7.79 1.08
C SER A 388 1.84 8.43 0.57
N ALA A 389 2.51 7.82 -0.38
CA ALA A 389 3.75 8.32 -0.95
C ALA A 389 3.92 7.87 -2.40
N ILE A 390 4.54 8.73 -3.22
CA ILE A 390 4.96 8.42 -4.58
C ILE A 390 6.46 8.13 -4.60
N ASN A 391 6.88 7.23 -5.47
CA ASN A 391 8.31 7.00 -5.74
C ASN A 391 8.72 7.52 -7.12
N ALA A 392 10.02 7.54 -7.37
CA ALA A 392 10.59 8.08 -8.61
C ALA A 392 10.12 7.32 -9.86
N THR A 393 10.00 6.00 -9.79
CA THR A 393 9.52 5.17 -10.89
C THR A 393 8.06 5.45 -11.21
N GLU A 394 7.19 5.54 -10.19
CA GLU A 394 5.78 5.88 -10.37
C GLU A 394 5.61 7.25 -11.04
N LEU A 395 6.32 8.27 -10.56
CA LEU A 395 6.27 9.61 -11.16
C LEU A 395 6.78 9.60 -12.60
N ARG A 396 7.87 8.87 -12.86
CA ARG A 396 8.52 8.85 -14.17
C ARG A 396 7.77 8.01 -15.21
N GLU A 397 7.23 6.86 -14.83
CA GLU A 397 6.79 5.82 -15.77
C GLU A 397 5.29 5.55 -15.76
N ILE A 398 4.59 6.02 -14.70
CA ILE A 398 3.17 5.69 -14.50
C ILE A 398 2.28 6.93 -14.64
N ILE A 399 2.68 8.08 -14.06
CA ILE A 399 1.81 9.27 -14.09
C ILE A 399 1.69 9.81 -15.53
N PRO A 400 0.46 10.01 -16.05
CA PRO A 400 0.27 10.61 -17.37
C PRO A 400 0.58 12.10 -17.36
N MET A 401 1.24 12.56 -18.45
CA MET A 401 1.53 13.96 -18.75
C MET A 401 0.78 14.36 -20.04
N TYR A 402 0.12 15.50 -20.03
CA TYR A 402 -0.64 16.03 -21.15
C TYR A 402 0.09 17.25 -21.72
N SER A 403 0.14 17.33 -23.04
CA SER A 403 0.91 18.36 -23.78
C SER A 403 -0.02 19.28 -24.58
N ASP A 404 -1.26 19.45 -24.16
CA ASP A 404 -2.23 20.30 -24.86
C ASP A 404 -1.87 21.77 -24.76
#